data_3b9775095ccdc99ad43b3291bd2c3da2
#
_entry.id   3b9775095ccdc99ad43b3291bd2c3da2
#
_cell.length_a   1.000
_cell.length_b   1.000
_cell.length_c   1.000
_cell.angle_alpha   90.00
_cell.angle_beta   90.00
_cell.angle_gamma   90.00
#
_symmetry.space_group_name_H-M   'P 1'
#
loop_
_entity.id
_entity.type
_entity.pdbx_description
1 polymer ?
#
loop_
_entity_poly.entity_id
_entity_poly.type
_entity_poly.pdbx_seq_one_letter_code
_entity_poly.pdbx_strand_id
1 'polypeptide(L)'
;MKNLIMLGLVSLLVGCCGKPHYTHVDEYPVKQGSLEEMVYSAEKTEFSVWSPNADSVYLNLYADAITPEPLERMAMKRQKDGSWTKTVKGDLKGQFYTFQVVEPTSRWKLHETPGIFAKAVGVNGRRGAIIDWATTNPEGWSEDVRPAFAGAKDAIIYEMHH
;
A
#
# COMPACT_ATOMS: atom_id res chain seq x y z
N MET A 1 -9.79 24.06 65.42
CA MET A 1 -10.18 23.07 64.42
C MET A 1 -9.55 23.51 63.08
N LYS A 2 -8.46 22.89 62.67
CA LYS A 2 -7.70 23.24 61.46
C LYS A 2 -8.08 22.27 60.37
N ASN A 3 -8.78 22.72 59.33
CA ASN A 3 -9.08 21.92 58.16
C ASN A 3 -7.86 21.91 57.25
N LEU A 4 -7.24 20.74 57.12
CA LEU A 4 -6.14 20.46 56.20
C LEU A 4 -6.75 20.03 54.87
N ILE A 5 -6.73 20.91 53.87
CA ILE A 5 -7.13 20.59 52.49
C ILE A 5 -5.93 19.92 51.84
N MET A 6 -6.03 18.62 51.61
CA MET A 6 -5.06 17.83 50.88
C MET A 6 -5.30 18.03 49.39
N LEU A 7 -4.47 18.83 48.73
CA LEU A 7 -4.49 19.01 47.28
C LEU A 7 -3.81 17.79 46.63
N GLY A 8 -4.60 16.89 46.08
CA GLY A 8 -4.11 15.76 45.32
C GLY A 8 -3.54 16.22 43.97
N LEU A 9 -2.24 16.12 43.82
CA LEU A 9 -1.54 16.37 42.56
C LEU A 9 -1.79 15.18 41.60
N VAL A 10 -2.76 15.34 40.69
CA VAL A 10 -2.95 14.39 39.59
C VAL A 10 -1.87 14.64 38.57
N SER A 11 -0.81 13.83 38.61
CA SER A 11 0.24 13.80 37.60
C SER A 11 -0.33 13.16 36.34
N LEU A 12 -0.70 13.99 35.36
CA LEU A 12 -0.98 13.52 34.00
C LEU A 12 0.34 13.06 33.37
N LEU A 13 0.58 11.75 33.39
CA LEU A 13 1.58 11.11 32.55
C LEU A 13 1.11 11.20 31.09
N VAL A 14 1.48 12.28 30.41
CA VAL A 14 1.43 12.35 28.95
C VAL A 14 2.52 11.38 28.47
N GLY A 15 2.12 10.15 28.24
CA GLY A 15 2.97 9.18 27.55
C GLY A 15 3.30 9.73 26.16
N CYS A 16 4.53 10.19 25.98
CA CYS A 16 5.10 10.38 24.66
C CYS A 16 5.09 9.01 23.96
N CYS A 17 4.02 8.72 23.22
CA CYS A 17 3.95 7.58 22.34
C CYS A 17 4.84 7.89 21.13
N GLY A 18 6.16 7.77 21.30
CA GLY A 18 7.12 7.82 20.22
C GLY A 18 6.76 6.77 19.19
N LYS A 19 6.94 7.07 17.91
CA LYS A 19 6.76 6.08 16.84
C LYS A 19 7.70 4.92 17.11
N PRO A 20 7.26 3.66 17.06
CA PRO A 20 8.16 2.53 17.19
C PRO A 20 9.19 2.57 16.07
N HIS A 21 10.45 2.44 16.44
CA HIS A 21 11.57 2.32 15.51
C HIS A 21 12.27 1.00 15.83
N TYR A 22 12.43 0.17 14.82
CA TYR A 22 12.99 -1.16 14.95
C TYR A 22 14.42 -1.17 14.43
N THR A 23 15.32 -1.85 15.11
CA THR A 23 16.74 -1.96 14.72
C THR A 23 17.03 -3.22 13.91
N HIS A 24 16.22 -4.26 14.12
CA HIS A 24 16.32 -5.52 13.40
C HIS A 24 14.99 -5.92 12.76
N VAL A 25 15.06 -6.63 11.66
CA VAL A 25 13.88 -7.12 10.92
C VAL A 25 13.02 -8.08 11.77
N ASP A 26 13.65 -8.83 12.67
CA ASP A 26 12.95 -9.77 13.57
C ASP A 26 12.04 -9.07 14.60
N GLU A 27 12.24 -7.77 14.80
CA GLU A 27 11.42 -6.94 15.68
C GLU A 27 10.19 -6.36 14.96
N TYR A 28 10.12 -6.51 13.64
CA TYR A 28 9.02 -5.95 12.87
C TYR A 28 7.69 -6.62 13.20
N PRO A 29 6.60 -5.85 13.30
CA PRO A 29 5.29 -6.44 13.49
C PRO A 29 4.93 -7.31 12.27
N VAL A 30 4.40 -8.50 12.54
CA VAL A 30 3.97 -9.40 11.48
C VAL A 30 2.61 -8.96 10.95
N LYS A 31 2.54 -8.68 9.65
CA LYS A 31 1.28 -8.45 8.95
C LYS A 31 0.55 -9.78 8.78
N GLN A 32 -0.63 -9.89 9.39
CA GLN A 32 -1.49 -11.06 9.22
C GLN A 32 -2.27 -10.98 7.91
N GLY A 33 -2.40 -12.13 7.22
CA GLY A 33 -3.12 -12.24 5.96
C GLY A 33 -2.34 -11.68 4.76
N SER A 34 -3.03 -11.60 3.62
CA SER A 34 -2.47 -11.01 2.40
C SER A 34 -2.40 -9.48 2.50
N LEU A 35 -1.37 -8.89 1.90
CA LEU A 35 -1.29 -7.45 1.71
C LEU A 35 -1.84 -7.09 0.32
N GLU A 36 -3.05 -6.58 0.30
CA GLU A 36 -3.60 -5.95 -0.89
C GLU A 36 -3.22 -4.47 -0.88
N GLU A 37 -2.27 -4.09 -1.75
CA GLU A 37 -1.77 -2.70 -1.78
C GLU A 37 -2.76 -1.72 -2.39
N MET A 38 -3.62 -2.19 -3.28
CA MET A 38 -4.67 -1.39 -3.89
C MET A 38 -5.91 -2.26 -4.13
N VAL A 39 -7.04 -1.82 -3.58
CA VAL A 39 -8.37 -2.41 -3.80
C VAL A 39 -9.28 -1.34 -4.34
N TYR A 40 -9.71 -1.50 -5.58
CA TYR A 40 -10.56 -0.55 -6.28
C TYR A 40 -12.04 -0.95 -6.20
N SER A 41 -12.89 0.05 -6.03
CA SER A 41 -14.31 0.05 -6.41
C SER A 41 -14.69 1.43 -6.97
N ALA A 42 -15.83 1.54 -7.64
CA ALA A 42 -16.29 2.81 -8.19
C ALA A 42 -16.61 3.87 -7.11
N GLU A 43 -16.92 3.44 -5.88
CA GLU A 43 -17.22 4.34 -4.77
C GLU A 43 -15.97 4.80 -4.03
N LYS A 44 -14.94 3.96 -3.98
CA LYS A 44 -13.70 4.22 -3.25
C LYS A 44 -12.56 3.32 -3.71
N THR A 45 -11.34 3.79 -3.53
CA THR A 45 -10.13 2.95 -3.63
C THR A 45 -9.42 2.94 -2.28
N GLU A 46 -9.05 1.76 -1.82
CA GLU A 46 -8.31 1.56 -0.57
C GLU A 46 -6.86 1.22 -0.89
N PHE A 47 -5.94 1.97 -0.30
CA PHE A 47 -4.51 1.79 -0.48
C PHE A 47 -3.87 1.34 0.83
N SER A 48 -2.93 0.41 0.74
CA SER A 48 -2.18 -0.10 1.88
C SER A 48 -0.75 -0.44 1.45
N VAL A 49 0.22 -0.08 2.28
CA VAL A 49 1.62 -0.49 2.09
C VAL A 49 2.23 -0.83 3.45
N TRP A 50 3.03 -1.88 3.51
CA TRP A 50 3.68 -2.28 4.75
C TRP A 50 5.09 -1.69 4.82
N SER A 51 5.32 -0.82 5.80
CA SER A 51 6.61 -0.18 6.03
C SER A 51 6.72 0.19 7.52
N PRO A 52 7.10 -0.77 8.38
CA PRO A 52 7.06 -0.60 9.83
C PRO A 52 8.02 0.46 10.36
N ASN A 53 9.15 0.70 9.71
CA ASN A 53 10.15 1.71 10.10
C ASN A 53 9.93 3.09 9.50
N ALA A 54 8.95 3.24 8.62
CA ALA A 54 8.69 4.55 8.02
C ALA A 54 8.27 5.60 9.06
N ASP A 55 8.80 6.80 8.93
CA ASP A 55 8.33 7.99 9.66
C ASP A 55 7.01 8.50 9.14
N SER A 56 6.88 8.48 7.83
CA SER A 56 5.67 8.87 7.12
C SER A 56 5.61 8.16 5.77
N VAL A 57 4.39 7.96 5.29
CA VAL A 57 4.11 7.44 3.96
C VAL A 57 3.08 8.35 3.31
N TYR A 58 3.31 8.69 2.05
CA TYR A 58 2.39 9.46 1.25
C TYR A 58 1.90 8.63 0.08
N LEU A 59 0.63 8.77 -0.24
CA LEU A 59 0.02 8.33 -1.49
C LEU A 59 0.02 9.51 -2.45
N ASN A 60 0.58 9.35 -3.65
CA ASN A 60 0.47 10.29 -4.74
C ASN A 60 -0.44 9.72 -5.80
N LEU A 61 -1.38 10.51 -6.31
CA LEU A 61 -2.26 10.17 -7.43
C LEU A 61 -1.85 10.97 -8.67
N TYR A 62 -1.96 10.34 -9.84
CA TYR A 62 -1.59 10.92 -11.13
C TYR A 62 -2.68 10.70 -12.16
N ALA A 63 -2.83 11.64 -13.09
CA ALA A 63 -3.77 11.53 -14.18
C ALA A 63 -3.39 10.43 -15.19
N ASP A 64 -2.09 10.20 -15.35
CA ASP A 64 -1.53 9.28 -16.33
C ASP A 64 -0.19 8.68 -15.88
N ALA A 65 0.43 7.85 -16.72
CA ALA A 65 1.67 7.14 -16.39
C ALA A 65 2.95 7.99 -16.49
N ILE A 66 2.90 9.19 -17.08
CA ILE A 66 4.10 9.96 -17.48
C ILE A 66 4.14 11.41 -17.00
N THR A 67 3.01 12.08 -16.80
CA THR A 67 2.97 13.48 -16.34
C THR A 67 3.68 13.63 -14.99
N PRO A 68 4.70 14.50 -14.84
CA PRO A 68 5.54 14.54 -13.65
C PRO A 68 4.79 14.89 -12.38
N GLU A 69 3.84 15.80 -12.45
CA GLU A 69 3.16 16.35 -11.29
C GLU A 69 1.99 15.47 -10.84
N PRO A 70 1.90 15.14 -9.54
CA PRO A 70 0.75 14.43 -9.02
C PRO A 70 -0.48 15.34 -9.00
N LEU A 71 -1.65 14.74 -9.24
CA LEU A 71 -2.96 15.39 -9.02
C LEU A 71 -3.14 15.73 -7.55
N GLU A 72 -2.73 14.82 -6.69
CA GLU A 72 -2.87 14.94 -5.24
C GLU A 72 -1.81 14.13 -4.52
N ARG A 73 -1.30 14.68 -3.39
CA ARG A 73 -0.43 14.00 -2.45
C ARG A 73 -1.08 13.96 -1.08
N MET A 74 -1.29 12.77 -0.55
CA MET A 74 -2.03 12.53 0.69
C MET A 74 -1.18 11.78 1.70
N ALA A 75 -1.16 12.24 2.95
CA ALA A 75 -0.57 11.47 4.04
C ALA A 75 -1.40 10.21 4.32
N MET A 76 -0.72 9.08 4.51
CA MET A 76 -1.31 7.82 4.90
C MET A 76 -1.30 7.65 6.42
N LYS A 77 -2.23 6.84 6.93
CA LYS A 77 -2.38 6.58 8.37
C LYS A 77 -1.66 5.28 8.74
N ARG A 78 -0.74 5.38 9.71
CA ARG A 78 -0.06 4.21 10.27
C ARG A 78 -1.02 3.33 11.06
N GLN A 79 -0.88 2.01 10.91
CA GLN A 79 -1.58 0.97 11.65
C GLN A 79 -0.63 0.28 12.64
N LYS A 80 -1.21 -0.48 13.58
CA LYS A 80 -0.45 -1.18 14.63
C LYS A 80 0.45 -2.30 14.08
N ASP A 81 0.06 -2.88 12.95
CA ASP A 81 0.78 -3.97 12.26
C ASP A 81 1.91 -3.48 11.34
N GLY A 82 2.27 -2.20 11.42
CA GLY A 82 3.31 -1.59 10.58
C GLY A 82 2.86 -1.22 9.17
N SER A 83 1.61 -1.48 8.81
CA SER A 83 1.05 -1.01 7.55
C SER A 83 0.63 0.46 7.61
N TRP A 84 0.51 1.06 6.43
CA TRP A 84 0.01 2.42 6.23
C TRP A 84 -1.15 2.35 5.27
N THR A 85 -2.24 3.03 5.61
CA THR A 85 -3.49 2.93 4.85
C THR A 85 -4.03 4.30 4.47
N LYS A 86 -4.70 4.35 3.32
CA LYS A 86 -5.46 5.51 2.85
C LYS A 86 -6.66 5.03 2.05
N THR A 87 -7.82 5.60 2.33
CA THR A 87 -9.02 5.43 1.51
C THR A 87 -9.30 6.73 0.79
N VAL A 88 -9.48 6.66 -0.52
CA VAL A 88 -9.88 7.77 -1.37
C VAL A 88 -11.27 7.49 -1.92
N LYS A 89 -12.20 8.42 -1.73
CA LYS A 89 -13.58 8.31 -2.22
C LYS A 89 -13.67 8.73 -3.69
N GLY A 90 -14.62 8.14 -4.40
CA GLY A 90 -14.87 8.39 -5.82
C GLY A 90 -14.19 7.37 -6.71
N ASP A 91 -14.54 7.45 -8.00
CA ASP A 91 -14.02 6.56 -9.03
C ASP A 91 -12.65 7.04 -9.50
N LEU A 92 -11.61 6.26 -9.18
CA LEU A 92 -10.24 6.51 -9.59
C LEU A 92 -9.80 5.66 -10.79
N LYS A 93 -10.71 4.93 -11.43
CA LYS A 93 -10.39 4.09 -12.60
C LYS A 93 -9.62 4.87 -13.66
N GLY A 94 -8.54 4.29 -14.15
CA GLY A 94 -7.68 4.90 -15.18
C GLY A 94 -6.63 5.87 -14.65
N GLN A 95 -6.68 6.24 -13.37
CA GLN A 95 -5.60 6.98 -12.71
C GLN A 95 -4.45 6.07 -12.32
N PHE A 96 -3.36 6.70 -11.91
CA PHE A 96 -2.14 6.01 -11.46
C PHE A 96 -1.79 6.46 -10.04
N TYR A 97 -1.00 5.63 -9.36
CA TYR A 97 -0.55 5.94 -8.00
C TYR A 97 0.89 5.55 -7.74
N THR A 98 1.47 6.17 -6.73
CA THR A 98 2.72 5.73 -6.09
C THR A 98 2.61 5.88 -4.58
N PHE A 99 3.41 5.09 -3.88
CA PHE A 99 3.74 5.32 -2.47
C PHE A 99 5.09 6.02 -2.37
N GLN A 100 5.18 7.02 -1.51
CA GLN A 100 6.44 7.63 -1.14
C GLN A 100 6.69 7.37 0.35
N VAL A 101 7.67 6.52 0.63
CA VAL A 101 8.07 6.15 1.98
C VAL A 101 9.19 7.07 2.45
N VAL A 102 9.08 7.62 3.65
CA VAL A 102 10.09 8.44 4.29
C VAL A 102 10.64 7.70 5.51
N GLU A 103 11.92 7.35 5.48
CA GLU A 103 12.63 6.71 6.59
C GLU A 103 13.71 7.64 7.15
N PRO A 104 13.85 7.74 8.50
CA PRO A 104 14.74 8.72 9.13
C PRO A 104 16.22 8.43 8.89
N THR A 105 16.58 7.14 8.74
CA THR A 105 17.96 6.67 8.62
C THR A 105 18.40 6.41 7.19
N SER A 106 17.49 6.45 6.25
CA SER A 106 17.80 6.21 4.85
C SER A 106 18.58 7.42 4.27
N ARG A 107 19.84 7.20 3.92
CA ARG A 107 20.64 8.17 3.09
C ARG A 107 20.02 8.30 1.69
N TRP A 108 19.21 7.37 1.30
CA TRP A 108 18.49 7.34 0.05
C TRP A 108 17.10 7.90 0.31
N LYS A 109 16.79 9.04 -0.26
CA LYS A 109 15.39 9.45 -0.40
C LYS A 109 14.72 8.32 -1.17
N LEU A 110 13.89 7.51 -0.50
CA LEU A 110 13.12 6.52 -1.18
C LEU A 110 12.26 7.25 -2.21
N HIS A 111 12.56 6.96 -3.45
CA HIS A 111 11.78 7.45 -4.57
C HIS A 111 10.38 6.84 -4.47
N GLU A 112 9.48 7.40 -5.22
CA GLU A 112 8.16 6.86 -5.36
C GLU A 112 8.20 5.43 -5.92
N THR A 113 7.32 4.57 -5.42
CA THR A 113 7.19 3.18 -5.84
C THR A 113 5.72 2.84 -6.08
N PRO A 114 5.37 2.03 -7.09
CA PRO A 114 4.01 1.51 -7.25
C PRO A 114 3.60 0.52 -6.15
N GLY A 115 4.57 0.09 -5.31
CA GLY A 115 4.42 -1.02 -4.38
C GLY A 115 4.96 -2.33 -4.97
N ILE A 116 5.19 -3.31 -4.09
CA ILE A 116 5.73 -4.63 -4.48
C ILE A 116 4.66 -5.59 -4.97
N PHE A 117 3.38 -5.32 -4.67
CA PHE A 117 2.22 -6.11 -5.07
C PHE A 117 1.33 -5.39 -6.10
N ALA A 118 1.87 -4.40 -6.82
CA ALA A 118 1.13 -3.71 -7.87
C ALA A 118 0.75 -4.71 -8.98
N LYS A 119 -0.55 -4.91 -9.19
CA LYS A 119 -1.08 -5.89 -10.17
C LYS A 119 -1.06 -5.36 -11.61
N ALA A 120 -1.04 -4.04 -11.77
CA ALA A 120 -0.91 -3.36 -13.05
C ALA A 120 -0.03 -2.13 -12.89
N VAL A 121 0.80 -1.86 -13.88
CA VAL A 121 1.75 -0.75 -13.83
C VAL A 121 1.78 0.01 -15.14
N GLY A 122 2.13 1.29 -15.06
CA GLY A 122 2.39 2.13 -16.21
C GLY A 122 3.79 1.95 -16.79
N VAL A 123 4.21 2.92 -17.58
CA VAL A 123 5.48 2.92 -18.33
C VAL A 123 6.66 2.62 -17.40
N ASN A 124 7.44 1.60 -17.75
CA ASN A 124 8.65 1.14 -17.04
C ASN A 124 8.40 0.80 -15.56
N GLY A 125 7.17 0.39 -15.19
CA GLY A 125 6.85 0.03 -13.82
C GLY A 125 6.92 1.17 -12.80
N ARG A 126 6.90 2.42 -13.23
CA ARG A 126 7.10 3.58 -12.34
C ARG A 126 5.90 3.88 -11.45
N ARG A 127 4.68 3.61 -11.94
CA ARG A 127 3.42 3.90 -11.25
C ARG A 127 2.50 2.69 -11.30
N GLY A 128 1.79 2.42 -10.22
CA GLY A 128 0.69 1.47 -10.22
C GLY A 128 -0.50 2.05 -10.98
N ALA A 129 -1.19 1.23 -11.76
CA ALA A 129 -2.40 1.61 -12.47
C ALA A 129 -3.63 1.17 -11.68
N ILE A 130 -4.63 2.06 -11.58
CA ILE A 130 -5.91 1.76 -10.93
C ILE A 130 -6.86 1.26 -12.01
N ILE A 131 -7.08 -0.05 -12.01
CA ILE A 131 -7.91 -0.71 -13.01
C ILE A 131 -9.07 -1.47 -12.37
N ASP A 132 -10.17 -1.52 -13.06
CA ASP A 132 -11.31 -2.37 -12.74
C ASP A 132 -11.12 -3.72 -13.43
N TRP A 133 -10.72 -4.73 -12.69
CA TRP A 133 -10.46 -6.08 -13.19
C TRP A 133 -11.69 -6.71 -13.85
N ALA A 134 -12.90 -6.35 -13.43
CA ALA A 134 -14.11 -6.88 -14.03
C ALA A 134 -14.28 -6.46 -15.50
N THR A 135 -13.61 -5.38 -15.93
CA THR A 135 -13.67 -4.87 -17.29
C THR A 135 -12.49 -5.28 -18.17
N THR A 136 -11.58 -6.11 -17.67
CA THR A 136 -10.38 -6.52 -18.44
C THR A 136 -10.54 -7.85 -19.19
N ASN A 137 -11.56 -8.63 -18.84
CA ASN A 137 -11.81 -9.91 -19.52
C ASN A 137 -12.32 -9.66 -20.95
N PRO A 138 -11.75 -10.31 -21.97
CA PRO A 138 -12.27 -10.26 -23.32
C PRO A 138 -13.64 -10.92 -23.42
N GLU A 139 -14.35 -10.64 -24.50
CA GLU A 139 -15.62 -11.30 -24.82
C GLU A 139 -15.41 -12.82 -24.88
N GLY A 140 -16.34 -13.59 -24.31
CA GLY A 140 -16.27 -15.05 -24.24
C GLY A 140 -15.33 -15.63 -23.17
N TRP A 141 -14.62 -14.79 -22.37
CA TRP A 141 -13.69 -15.28 -21.36
C TRP A 141 -14.33 -16.22 -20.33
N SER A 142 -15.57 -15.97 -19.94
CA SER A 142 -16.31 -16.80 -18.99
C SER A 142 -16.70 -18.19 -19.56
N GLU A 143 -16.69 -18.31 -20.87
CA GLU A 143 -17.03 -19.54 -21.61
C GLU A 143 -15.78 -20.35 -22.00
N ASP A 144 -14.60 -19.77 -21.77
CA ASP A 144 -13.32 -20.42 -22.09
C ASP A 144 -13.11 -21.64 -21.19
N VAL A 145 -12.90 -22.79 -21.84
CA VAL A 145 -12.67 -24.07 -21.16
C VAL A 145 -11.22 -24.48 -21.33
N ARG A 146 -10.52 -24.61 -20.22
CA ARG A 146 -9.16 -25.11 -20.25
C ARG A 146 -9.09 -26.48 -20.91
N PRO A 147 -8.19 -26.70 -21.89
CA PRO A 147 -7.96 -28.03 -22.48
C PRO A 147 -7.69 -29.11 -21.42
N ALA A 148 -8.15 -30.32 -21.67
CA ALA A 148 -7.85 -31.44 -20.79
C ALA A 148 -6.34 -31.64 -20.71
N PHE A 149 -5.83 -31.71 -19.48
CA PHE A 149 -4.40 -31.90 -19.21
C PHE A 149 -4.22 -33.13 -18.31
N ALA A 150 -3.61 -34.17 -18.84
CA ALA A 150 -3.52 -35.47 -18.17
C ALA A 150 -2.43 -35.51 -17.08
N GLY A 151 -1.38 -34.70 -17.22
CA GLY A 151 -0.33 -34.61 -16.21
C GLY A 151 0.91 -33.84 -16.69
N ALA A 152 1.79 -33.50 -15.76
CA ALA A 152 2.99 -32.69 -16.05
C ALA A 152 3.91 -33.32 -17.11
N LYS A 153 3.94 -34.66 -17.21
CA LYS A 153 4.73 -35.38 -18.23
C LYS A 153 4.27 -35.15 -19.66
N ASP A 154 3.02 -34.71 -19.84
CA ASP A 154 2.43 -34.49 -21.17
C ASP A 154 2.52 -33.00 -21.57
N ALA A 155 3.12 -32.16 -20.70
CA ALA A 155 3.29 -30.74 -20.96
C ALA A 155 4.51 -30.47 -21.83
N ILE A 156 4.33 -29.62 -22.86
CA ILE A 156 5.43 -28.96 -23.55
C ILE A 156 5.55 -27.57 -22.92
N ILE A 157 6.66 -27.37 -22.18
CA ILE A 157 6.94 -26.09 -21.53
C ILE A 157 7.78 -25.26 -22.48
N TYR A 158 7.32 -24.05 -22.76
CA TYR A 158 8.01 -23.09 -23.61
C TYR A 158 8.21 -21.79 -22.86
N GLU A 159 9.44 -21.32 -22.75
CA GLU A 159 9.81 -20.04 -22.17
C GLU A 159 10.44 -19.15 -23.25
N MET A 160 9.99 -17.93 -23.35
CA MET A 160 10.40 -17.00 -24.38
C MET A 160 10.55 -15.60 -23.80
N HIS A 161 11.67 -14.93 -24.12
CA HIS A 161 11.87 -13.51 -23.91
C HIS A 161 11.76 -12.78 -25.24
N HIS A 162 11.02 -11.67 -25.30
CA HIS A 162 10.86 -10.81 -26.48
C HIS A 162 11.06 -9.34 -26.14
#